data_a8155ab89ca323549b791504264fc27a
#
_entry.id   a8155ab89ca323549b791504264fc27a
#
_cell.length_a   1.000
_cell.length_b   1.000
_cell.length_c   1.000
_cell.angle_alpha   90.00
_cell.angle_beta   90.00
_cell.angle_gamma   90.00
#
_symmetry.space_group_name_H-M   'P 1'
#
loop_
_entity.id
_entity.type
_entity.pdbx_description
1 polymer ?
#
loop_
_entity_poly.entity_id
_entity_poly.type
_entity_poly.pdbx_seq_one_letter_code
_entity_poly.pdbx_strand_id
1 'polypeptide(L)'
;MLAAILVLCGTNGQAQTKRSDDFRAKYELKEVVVMSRHNIRSPLVSGGAAYMRVTPYQWFQWTSPSSQLSLRGGVLETEMGQFFRKWVVAEGLLPDNCRPEGSEVLFYANSRQRTFATAKYFSAGFLPFANVEIQHKYYEDKMDPVFTPRFTKMNDQYRQQIMAEINAMHGGPQAWMQSVQPTLTMMEEMIDMPHSPAAENDTTHFWYDDTQFKLEKGDEPRMKGGYTLANSVADALVLQCYESETMAAFGHELTEEQWRKICGVKEVYDGLLFTSHSAAVNLAYPLVSRIREELHHEGRKFTFLCGHDSNLASIGAALRLHYPETEHALELRTPIGSKLVFEKWSDGTEEYVAMNLVYQNLSQLQGRTLLSADVPPMVMPVAIDGLNPNADGLYRLDDLDARMAEAMAEYEAIEDETTAVE
;
A
#
# COMPACT_ATOMS: atom_id res chain seq x y z
N MET A 1 1.64 12.17 -39.79
CA MET A 1 2.80 12.76 -39.12
C MET A 1 2.67 12.39 -37.66
N LEU A 2 3.39 11.32 -37.25
CA LEU A 2 3.47 10.93 -35.85
C LEU A 2 4.53 11.82 -35.19
N ALA A 3 4.12 12.62 -34.22
CA ALA A 3 5.05 13.33 -33.35
C ALA A 3 5.54 12.34 -32.29
N ALA A 4 6.80 11.92 -32.41
CA ALA A 4 7.48 11.15 -31.39
C ALA A 4 7.78 12.07 -30.20
N ILE A 5 7.11 11.84 -29.08
CA ILE A 5 7.51 12.43 -27.79
C ILE A 5 8.75 11.66 -27.33
N LEU A 6 9.91 12.29 -27.47
CA LEU A 6 11.14 11.85 -26.81
C LEU A 6 10.97 12.12 -25.31
N VAL A 7 10.59 11.08 -24.57
CA VAL A 7 10.80 11.06 -23.13
C VAL A 7 12.29 10.83 -22.92
N LEU A 8 13.00 11.86 -22.53
CA LEU A 8 14.35 11.76 -21.99
C LEU A 8 14.28 11.00 -20.68
N CYS A 9 14.43 9.67 -20.75
CA CYS A 9 14.80 8.86 -19.59
C CYS A 9 16.21 9.26 -19.18
N GLY A 10 16.31 10.23 -18.30
CA GLY A 10 17.53 10.56 -17.57
C GLY A 10 17.78 9.50 -16.51
N THR A 11 18.85 8.84 -16.68
CA THR A 11 19.60 7.86 -15.91
C THR A 11 19.54 8.04 -14.39
N ASN A 12 19.47 6.90 -13.71
CA ASN A 12 19.71 6.61 -12.30
C ASN A 12 18.55 6.97 -11.34
N GLY A 13 17.80 5.95 -10.96
CA GLY A 13 16.92 5.91 -9.80
C GLY A 13 17.65 6.03 -8.46
N GLN A 14 18.53 6.99 -8.32
CA GLN A 14 18.99 7.44 -7.00
C GLN A 14 17.95 8.41 -6.48
N ALA A 15 17.21 7.94 -5.48
CA ALA A 15 16.26 8.70 -4.72
C ALA A 15 16.75 10.12 -4.45
N GLN A 16 15.97 11.12 -4.86
CA GLN A 16 16.19 12.51 -4.43
C GLN A 16 15.86 12.64 -2.94
N THR A 17 16.65 12.01 -2.10
CA THR A 17 16.57 12.14 -0.63
C THR A 17 17.22 13.44 -0.16
N LYS A 18 17.90 14.15 -1.05
CA LYS A 18 18.49 15.46 -0.78
C LYS A 18 18.16 16.41 -1.93
N ARG A 19 17.25 17.33 -1.68
CA ARG A 19 16.96 18.41 -2.62
C ARG A 19 18.22 19.26 -2.85
N SER A 20 18.39 19.80 -4.06
CA SER A 20 19.51 20.68 -4.38
C SER A 20 19.45 22.00 -3.58
N ASP A 21 20.58 22.66 -3.43
CA ASP A 21 20.61 23.97 -2.78
C ASP A 21 19.77 25.01 -3.55
N ASP A 22 19.73 24.93 -4.88
CA ASP A 22 18.87 25.79 -5.72
C ASP A 22 17.38 25.53 -5.46
N PHE A 23 16.99 24.27 -5.25
CA PHE A 23 15.61 23.92 -4.87
C PHE A 23 15.26 24.53 -3.50
N ARG A 24 16.13 24.36 -2.50
CA ARG A 24 15.94 24.90 -1.14
C ARG A 24 15.96 26.41 -1.08
N ALA A 25 16.65 27.07 -2.02
CA ALA A 25 16.60 28.52 -2.13
C ALA A 25 15.25 29.03 -2.65
N LYS A 26 14.48 28.19 -3.35
CA LYS A 26 13.18 28.54 -3.91
C LYS A 26 12.01 28.10 -3.01
N TYR A 27 12.14 26.94 -2.37
CA TYR A 27 11.01 26.29 -1.68
C TYR A 27 11.35 25.94 -0.23
N GLU A 28 10.39 26.09 0.65
CA GLU A 28 10.44 25.68 2.04
C GLU A 28 9.45 24.53 2.28
N LEU A 29 9.90 23.44 2.91
CA LEU A 29 9.02 22.34 3.30
C LEU A 29 8.12 22.79 4.45
N LYS A 30 6.81 22.73 4.26
CA LYS A 30 5.83 23.18 5.24
C LYS A 30 5.19 22.03 6.01
N GLU A 31 4.98 20.91 5.34
CA GLU A 31 4.28 19.77 5.92
C GLU A 31 4.62 18.48 5.17
N VAL A 32 4.54 17.36 5.85
CA VAL A 32 4.62 16.01 5.27
C VAL A 32 3.42 15.19 5.77
N VAL A 33 2.61 14.68 4.84
CA VAL A 33 1.55 13.71 5.12
C VAL A 33 1.94 12.36 4.53
N VAL A 34 1.92 11.33 5.37
CA VAL A 34 2.33 9.97 5.01
C VAL A 34 1.13 9.04 5.14
N MET A 35 0.76 8.34 4.05
CA MET A 35 -0.11 7.17 4.10
C MET A 35 0.73 5.90 3.97
N SER A 36 0.85 5.15 5.06
CA SER A 36 1.71 3.96 5.17
C SER A 36 0.90 2.68 5.09
N ARG A 37 1.39 1.70 4.32
CA ARG A 37 1.07 0.29 4.49
C ARG A 37 1.83 -0.23 5.72
N HIS A 38 1.22 -1.16 6.50
CA HIS A 38 1.93 -1.86 7.56
C HIS A 38 3.15 -2.64 7.03
N ASN A 39 4.12 -2.92 7.88
CA ASN A 39 5.30 -3.71 7.52
C ASN A 39 5.06 -5.22 7.64
N ILE A 40 6.12 -6.03 7.54
CA ILE A 40 6.10 -7.50 7.52
C ILE A 40 5.30 -8.04 8.70
N ARG A 41 4.42 -8.97 8.42
CA ARG A 41 3.53 -9.63 9.37
C ARG A 41 3.51 -11.15 9.15
N SER A 42 3.05 -11.89 10.12
CA SER A 42 2.66 -13.28 9.89
C SER A 42 1.40 -13.37 9.01
N PRO A 43 1.22 -14.47 8.26
CA PRO A 43 0.09 -14.65 7.36
C PRO A 43 -1.28 -14.54 8.07
N LEU A 44 -2.30 -14.16 7.29
CA LEU A 44 -3.68 -14.14 7.76
C LEU A 44 -4.21 -15.58 7.87
N VAL A 45 -4.93 -15.88 8.96
CA VAL A 45 -5.69 -17.15 9.13
C VAL A 45 -7.19 -16.96 8.91
N SER A 46 -7.61 -15.89 8.25
CA SER A 46 -8.99 -15.69 7.86
C SER A 46 -9.43 -16.81 6.90
N GLY A 47 -10.49 -17.51 7.24
CA GLY A 47 -10.97 -18.64 6.44
C GLY A 47 -10.42 -20.02 6.85
N GLY A 48 -9.85 -20.15 8.06
CA GLY A 48 -9.49 -21.46 8.63
C GLY A 48 -8.13 -21.98 8.19
N ALA A 49 -7.19 -21.10 7.83
CA ALA A 49 -5.85 -21.48 7.43
C ALA A 49 -5.79 -22.52 6.28
N ALA A 50 -6.69 -22.38 5.30
CA ALA A 50 -6.76 -23.31 4.16
C ALA A 50 -5.42 -23.46 3.43
N TYR A 51 -4.64 -22.36 3.32
CA TYR A 51 -3.31 -22.38 2.73
C TYR A 51 -2.34 -23.33 3.47
N MET A 52 -2.53 -23.57 4.76
CA MET A 52 -1.66 -24.49 5.53
C MET A 52 -1.85 -25.96 5.14
N ARG A 53 -2.97 -26.30 4.49
CA ARG A 53 -3.30 -27.67 4.13
C ARG A 53 -2.92 -28.06 2.71
N VAL A 54 -2.44 -27.09 1.88
CA VAL A 54 -2.14 -27.32 0.46
C VAL A 54 -0.73 -27.82 0.19
N THR A 55 0.01 -28.18 1.22
CA THR A 55 1.35 -28.76 1.12
C THR A 55 1.55 -29.87 2.13
N PRO A 56 2.29 -30.96 1.84
CA PRO A 56 2.74 -31.92 2.82
C PRO A 56 3.89 -31.39 3.68
N TYR A 57 4.52 -30.28 3.25
CA TYR A 57 5.67 -29.69 3.92
C TYR A 57 5.26 -28.81 5.09
N GLN A 58 6.23 -28.54 5.97
CA GLN A 58 6.03 -27.63 7.08
C GLN A 58 6.26 -26.18 6.63
N TRP A 59 5.26 -25.32 6.90
CA TRP A 59 5.38 -23.88 6.70
C TRP A 59 6.40 -23.25 7.64
N PHE A 60 6.90 -22.09 7.22
CA PHE A 60 7.77 -21.26 8.06
C PHE A 60 7.15 -21.00 9.42
N GLN A 61 7.95 -21.15 10.47
CA GLN A 61 7.51 -20.96 11.86
C GLN A 61 7.67 -19.48 12.26
N TRP A 62 6.53 -18.82 12.33
CA TRP A 62 6.48 -17.41 12.75
C TRP A 62 6.62 -17.29 14.27
N THR A 63 7.38 -16.26 14.71
CA THR A 63 7.50 -15.91 16.15
C THR A 63 6.39 -14.97 16.60
N SER A 64 5.75 -14.25 15.66
CA SER A 64 4.57 -13.41 15.94
C SER A 64 3.29 -14.21 15.76
N PRO A 65 2.23 -13.94 16.55
CA PRO A 65 0.90 -14.50 16.31
C PRO A 65 0.39 -14.16 14.91
N SER A 66 -0.55 -14.96 14.41
CA SER A 66 -1.16 -14.74 13.09
C SER A 66 -1.66 -13.31 12.91
N SER A 67 -1.45 -12.76 11.71
CA SER A 67 -1.87 -11.41 11.29
C SER A 67 -1.15 -10.25 12.00
N GLN A 68 -0.24 -10.52 12.92
CA GLN A 68 0.49 -9.49 13.68
C GLN A 68 1.83 -9.16 13.05
N LEU A 69 2.28 -7.93 13.28
CA LEU A 69 3.58 -7.42 12.84
C LEU A 69 4.68 -8.33 13.37
N SER A 70 5.66 -8.68 12.52
CA SER A 70 6.82 -9.45 12.94
C SER A 70 7.84 -8.56 13.64
N LEU A 71 8.79 -9.19 14.38
CA LEU A 71 9.90 -8.45 15.00
C LEU A 71 10.75 -7.76 13.93
N ARG A 72 11.00 -8.41 12.79
CA ARG A 72 11.70 -7.82 11.65
C ARG A 72 10.96 -6.59 11.14
N GLY A 73 9.65 -6.71 10.93
CA GLY A 73 8.82 -5.57 10.51
C GLY A 73 8.92 -4.38 11.46
N GLY A 74 8.98 -4.63 12.77
CA GLY A 74 9.19 -3.59 13.78
C GLY A 74 10.56 -2.90 13.68
N VAL A 75 11.64 -3.66 13.48
CA VAL A 75 12.99 -3.11 13.26
C VAL A 75 13.02 -2.24 12.01
N LEU A 76 12.50 -2.75 10.88
CA LEU A 76 12.45 -2.02 9.61
C LEU A 76 11.68 -0.70 9.72
N GLU A 77 10.58 -0.67 10.46
CA GLU A 77 9.83 0.57 10.68
C GLU A 77 10.57 1.56 11.57
N THR A 78 11.33 1.09 12.56
CA THR A 78 12.19 1.96 13.38
C THR A 78 13.27 2.61 12.52
N GLU A 79 13.90 1.85 11.62
CA GLU A 79 14.89 2.36 10.67
C GLU A 79 14.27 3.38 9.69
N MET A 80 13.08 3.09 9.18
CA MET A 80 12.36 4.01 8.32
C MET A 80 12.01 5.31 9.06
N GLY A 81 11.52 5.22 10.29
CA GLY A 81 11.25 6.39 11.14
C GLY A 81 12.49 7.24 11.37
N GLN A 82 13.64 6.61 11.67
CA GLN A 82 14.93 7.29 11.83
C GLN A 82 15.36 8.00 10.53
N PHE A 83 15.16 7.36 9.38
CA PHE A 83 15.46 7.99 8.09
C PHE A 83 14.60 9.23 7.87
N PHE A 84 13.30 9.14 8.08
CA PHE A 84 12.36 10.27 7.95
C PHE A 84 12.73 11.41 8.90
N ARG A 85 13.12 11.11 10.16
CA ARG A 85 13.60 12.13 11.11
C ARG A 85 14.78 12.91 10.53
N LYS A 86 15.82 12.19 10.08
CA LYS A 86 17.00 12.83 9.49
C LYS A 86 16.67 13.69 8.27
N TRP A 87 15.78 13.20 7.44
CA TRP A 87 15.34 13.91 6.25
C TRP A 87 14.58 15.20 6.61
N VAL A 88 13.53 15.15 7.43
CA VAL A 88 12.75 16.36 7.77
C VAL A 88 13.54 17.38 8.59
N VAL A 89 14.55 16.94 9.36
CA VAL A 89 15.50 17.84 10.02
C VAL A 89 16.41 18.52 9.00
N ALA A 90 16.91 17.77 8.02
CA ALA A 90 17.75 18.33 6.95
C ALA A 90 17.00 19.34 6.06
N GLU A 91 15.68 19.16 5.88
CA GLU A 91 14.80 20.10 5.17
C GLU A 91 14.29 21.25 6.07
N GLY A 92 14.66 21.29 7.34
CA GLY A 92 14.29 22.36 8.26
C GLY A 92 12.86 22.32 8.80
N LEU A 93 12.08 21.26 8.51
CA LEU A 93 10.69 21.14 8.96
C LEU A 93 10.56 20.99 10.48
N LEU A 94 11.43 20.17 11.08
CA LEU A 94 11.48 19.92 12.52
C LEU A 94 12.92 20.08 13.02
N PRO A 95 13.14 20.63 14.23
CA PRO A 95 14.46 20.65 14.82
C PRO A 95 14.91 19.24 15.22
N ASP A 96 16.22 19.00 15.27
CA ASP A 96 16.75 17.73 15.78
C ASP A 96 16.37 17.55 17.26
N ASN A 97 16.11 16.31 17.65
CA ASN A 97 15.68 15.94 18.99
C ASN A 97 14.45 16.69 19.50
N CYS A 98 13.56 17.07 18.60
CA CYS A 98 12.39 17.86 18.96
C CYS A 98 11.40 17.03 19.82
N ARG A 99 10.62 17.77 20.61
CA ARG A 99 9.42 17.29 21.28
C ARG A 99 8.28 18.18 20.78
N PRO A 100 7.67 17.80 19.64
CA PRO A 100 6.66 18.63 19.02
C PRO A 100 5.47 18.80 19.96
N GLU A 101 4.80 19.93 19.84
CA GLU A 101 3.52 20.12 20.51
C GLU A 101 2.45 19.23 19.87
N GLY A 102 1.41 18.87 20.62
CA GLY A 102 0.43 17.87 20.18
C GLY A 102 -0.29 18.20 18.88
N SER A 103 -0.38 19.48 18.49
CA SER A 103 -0.97 19.89 17.22
C SER A 103 -0.02 19.80 16.02
N GLU A 104 1.30 19.80 16.24
CA GLU A 104 2.28 19.82 15.16
C GLU A 104 2.44 18.44 14.47
N VAL A 105 2.19 17.35 15.20
CA VAL A 105 2.32 16.00 14.66
C VAL A 105 1.07 15.17 14.96
N LEU A 106 0.74 14.28 14.02
CA LEU A 106 -0.32 13.28 14.17
C LEU A 106 0.22 11.90 13.78
N PHE A 107 -0.03 10.92 14.64
CA PHE A 107 0.12 9.50 14.31
C PHE A 107 -1.24 8.84 14.50
N TYR A 108 -1.81 8.33 13.41
CA TYR A 108 -3.12 7.72 13.42
C TYR A 108 -3.09 6.41 12.63
N ALA A 109 -3.45 5.32 13.28
CA ALA A 109 -3.40 3.98 12.71
C ALA A 109 -4.77 3.31 12.73
N ASN A 110 -4.99 2.44 11.76
CA ASN A 110 -6.06 1.45 11.86
C ASN A 110 -5.88 0.64 13.16
N SER A 111 -6.98 0.23 13.78
CA SER A 111 -6.99 -0.47 15.07
C SER A 111 -6.54 -1.95 15.01
N ARG A 112 -5.96 -2.40 13.87
CA ARG A 112 -5.30 -3.70 13.77
C ARG A 112 -3.93 -3.68 14.42
N GLN A 113 -3.54 -4.75 15.13
CA GLN A 113 -2.26 -4.81 15.82
C GLN A 113 -1.09 -4.43 14.89
N ARG A 114 -1.02 -4.98 13.67
CA ARG A 114 0.07 -4.74 12.72
C ARG A 114 0.20 -3.28 12.28
N THR A 115 -0.91 -2.58 12.10
CA THR A 115 -0.90 -1.15 11.71
C THR A 115 -0.57 -0.25 12.88
N PHE A 116 -1.13 -0.52 14.05
CA PHE A 116 -0.80 0.17 15.29
C PHE A 116 0.67 -0.01 15.65
N ALA A 117 1.17 -1.25 15.60
CA ALA A 117 2.58 -1.55 15.89
C ALA A 117 3.52 -0.89 14.87
N THR A 118 3.19 -0.90 13.57
CA THR A 118 3.95 -0.18 12.53
C THR A 118 4.07 1.30 12.88
N ALA A 119 2.97 1.97 13.20
CA ALA A 119 3.00 3.39 13.57
C ALA A 119 3.81 3.63 14.86
N LYS A 120 3.72 2.74 15.84
CA LYS A 120 4.49 2.81 17.09
C LYS A 120 5.99 2.69 16.86
N TYR A 121 6.42 1.71 16.07
CA TYR A 121 7.84 1.52 15.75
C TYR A 121 8.39 2.66 14.89
N PHE A 122 7.62 3.13 13.90
CA PHE A 122 7.99 4.30 13.11
C PHE A 122 8.16 5.53 13.99
N SER A 123 7.20 5.83 14.88
CA SER A 123 7.26 6.98 15.78
C SER A 123 8.45 6.91 16.75
N ALA A 124 8.82 5.72 17.19
CA ALA A 124 10.00 5.53 18.05
C ALA A 124 11.31 5.88 17.34
N GLY A 125 11.44 5.57 16.04
CA GLY A 125 12.56 6.01 15.22
C GLY A 125 12.51 7.49 14.85
N PHE A 126 11.30 8.01 14.60
CA PHE A 126 11.07 9.39 14.14
C PHE A 126 11.20 10.43 15.25
N LEU A 127 10.60 10.18 16.42
CA LEU A 127 10.58 11.08 17.57
C LEU A 127 11.03 10.36 18.86
N PRO A 128 12.28 9.89 18.95
CA PRO A 128 12.73 9.01 20.03
C PRO A 128 12.68 9.66 21.43
N PHE A 129 12.64 10.98 21.51
CA PHE A 129 12.59 11.73 22.78
C PHE A 129 11.18 12.20 23.17
N ALA A 130 10.19 12.02 22.28
CA ALA A 130 8.82 12.40 22.54
C ALA A 130 8.00 11.19 23.02
N ASN A 131 7.03 11.45 23.89
CA ASN A 131 6.00 10.46 24.18
C ASN A 131 4.88 10.60 23.15
N VAL A 132 5.02 9.87 22.04
CA VAL A 132 4.06 9.93 20.93
C VAL A 132 2.87 9.03 21.23
N GLU A 133 1.66 9.60 21.22
CA GLU A 133 0.43 8.85 21.25
C GLU A 133 0.05 8.42 19.83
N ILE A 134 -0.21 7.14 19.63
CA ILE A 134 -0.76 6.63 18.37
C ILE A 134 -2.27 6.64 18.50
N GLN A 135 -2.93 7.54 17.78
CA GLN A 135 -4.38 7.58 17.73
C GLN A 135 -4.92 6.34 17.02
N HIS A 136 -5.98 5.78 17.54
CA HIS A 136 -6.74 4.68 16.96
C HIS A 136 -8.16 4.67 17.53
N LYS A 137 -9.13 4.20 16.77
CA LYS A 137 -10.53 4.30 17.16
C LYS A 137 -11.00 3.15 18.05
N TYR A 138 -10.49 1.93 17.81
CA TYR A 138 -10.92 0.72 18.51
C TYR A 138 -9.73 -0.04 19.08
N TYR A 139 -9.92 -0.70 20.23
CA TYR A 139 -8.86 -1.45 20.89
C TYR A 139 -8.82 -2.92 20.45
N GLU A 140 -9.89 -3.56 20.17
CA GLU A 140 -10.00 -5.01 20.01
C GLU A 140 -9.91 -5.47 18.55
N ASP A 141 -8.86 -5.09 17.84
CA ASP A 141 -8.58 -5.55 16.48
C ASP A 141 -9.74 -5.33 15.48
N LYS A 142 -10.65 -4.42 15.81
CA LYS A 142 -11.75 -3.99 14.96
C LYS A 142 -11.27 -2.87 14.02
N MET A 143 -11.50 -3.03 12.73
CA MET A 143 -11.05 -2.04 11.75
C MET A 143 -11.75 -0.69 11.92
N ASP A 144 -10.95 0.37 11.89
CA ASP A 144 -11.43 1.75 11.89
C ASP A 144 -12.11 2.08 10.55
N PRO A 145 -13.29 2.73 10.55
CA PRO A 145 -13.97 3.12 9.32
C PRO A 145 -13.16 3.99 8.35
N VAL A 146 -12.20 4.78 8.86
CA VAL A 146 -11.31 5.59 8.01
C VAL A 146 -10.40 4.71 7.15
N PHE A 147 -9.94 3.59 7.69
CA PHE A 147 -9.03 2.66 7.01
C PHE A 147 -9.71 1.42 6.46
N THR A 148 -10.99 1.21 6.75
CA THR A 148 -11.72 0.03 6.24
C THR A 148 -12.18 0.32 4.81
N PRO A 149 -11.65 -0.37 3.79
CA PRO A 149 -12.04 -0.17 2.40
C PRO A 149 -13.37 -0.88 2.12
N ARG A 150 -14.46 -0.36 2.68
CA ARG A 150 -15.81 -0.92 2.55
C ARG A 150 -16.73 0.00 1.76
N PHE A 151 -17.67 -0.57 1.05
CA PHE A 151 -18.72 0.17 0.39
C PHE A 151 -19.66 0.80 1.41
N THR A 152 -19.67 2.11 1.52
CA THR A 152 -20.55 2.85 2.41
C THR A 152 -21.85 3.26 1.74
N LYS A 153 -21.84 3.39 0.41
CA LYS A 153 -23.01 3.58 -0.46
C LYS A 153 -23.05 2.49 -1.53
N MET A 154 -24.22 1.98 -1.87
CA MET A 154 -24.39 0.95 -2.90
C MET A 154 -25.84 0.95 -3.40
N ASN A 155 -26.00 0.74 -4.70
CA ASN A 155 -27.25 0.34 -5.32
C ASN A 155 -26.95 -0.60 -6.52
N ASP A 156 -27.96 -1.18 -7.14
CA ASP A 156 -27.77 -2.15 -8.21
C ASP A 156 -27.11 -1.55 -9.45
N GLN A 157 -27.43 -0.32 -9.82
CA GLN A 157 -26.81 0.38 -10.94
C GLN A 157 -25.33 0.61 -10.69
N TYR A 158 -24.97 1.06 -9.49
CA TYR A 158 -23.58 1.31 -9.12
C TYR A 158 -22.78 0.00 -9.05
N ARG A 159 -23.37 -1.07 -8.55
CA ARG A 159 -22.75 -2.41 -8.57
C ARG A 159 -22.50 -2.89 -10.00
N GLN A 160 -23.45 -2.68 -10.92
CA GLN A 160 -23.28 -3.00 -12.34
C GLN A 160 -22.16 -2.17 -12.98
N GLN A 161 -22.06 -0.90 -12.64
CA GLN A 161 -20.97 -0.02 -13.10
C GLN A 161 -19.61 -0.53 -12.64
N ILE A 162 -19.43 -0.84 -11.36
CA ILE A 162 -18.21 -1.44 -10.84
C ILE A 162 -17.87 -2.74 -11.58
N MET A 163 -18.85 -3.62 -11.77
CA MET A 163 -18.62 -4.88 -12.49
C MET A 163 -18.28 -4.67 -13.96
N ALA A 164 -18.84 -3.65 -14.62
CA ALA A 164 -18.47 -3.30 -15.99
C ALA A 164 -17.02 -2.81 -16.07
N GLU A 165 -16.57 -2.00 -15.12
CA GLU A 165 -15.18 -1.56 -15.03
C GLU A 165 -14.24 -2.75 -14.78
N ILE A 166 -14.54 -3.62 -13.81
CA ILE A 166 -13.78 -4.84 -13.55
C ILE A 166 -13.66 -5.72 -14.80
N ASN A 167 -14.77 -5.88 -15.54
CA ASN A 167 -14.78 -6.67 -16.77
C ASN A 167 -14.01 -6.03 -17.93
N ALA A 168 -13.74 -4.73 -17.87
CA ALA A 168 -12.91 -4.03 -18.85
C ALA A 168 -11.40 -4.11 -18.53
N MET A 169 -11.02 -4.44 -17.30
CA MET A 169 -9.63 -4.52 -16.88
C MET A 169 -8.93 -5.73 -17.51
N HIS A 170 -7.79 -5.52 -18.15
CA HIS A 170 -6.89 -6.58 -18.64
C HIS A 170 -7.58 -7.71 -19.44
N GLY A 171 -8.65 -7.38 -20.16
CA GLY A 171 -9.45 -8.35 -20.93
C GLY A 171 -10.49 -9.12 -20.11
N GLY A 172 -10.73 -8.68 -18.87
CA GLY A 172 -11.67 -9.25 -17.92
C GLY A 172 -11.01 -10.14 -16.85
N PRO A 173 -11.74 -10.42 -15.76
CA PRO A 173 -11.20 -11.17 -14.61
C PRO A 173 -10.59 -12.52 -15.01
N GLN A 174 -11.27 -13.29 -15.84
CA GLN A 174 -10.79 -14.60 -16.29
C GLN A 174 -9.47 -14.50 -17.07
N ALA A 175 -9.38 -13.55 -18.02
CA ALA A 175 -8.16 -13.35 -18.80
C ALA A 175 -7.00 -12.89 -17.92
N TRP A 176 -7.28 -12.00 -16.96
CA TRP A 176 -6.25 -11.54 -16.03
C TRP A 176 -5.77 -12.63 -15.08
N MET A 177 -6.67 -13.43 -14.49
CA MET A 177 -6.30 -14.60 -13.68
C MET A 177 -5.58 -15.66 -14.51
N GLN A 178 -5.99 -15.88 -15.76
CA GLN A 178 -5.32 -16.81 -16.67
C GLN A 178 -3.88 -16.37 -17.00
N SER A 179 -3.59 -15.08 -17.03
CA SER A 179 -2.25 -14.59 -17.34
C SER A 179 -1.19 -15.04 -16.32
N VAL A 180 -1.58 -15.37 -15.09
CA VAL A 180 -0.70 -15.88 -14.04
C VAL A 180 -0.74 -17.41 -13.90
N GLN A 181 -1.44 -18.14 -14.79
CA GLN A 181 -1.53 -19.60 -14.75
C GLN A 181 -0.16 -20.32 -14.71
N PRO A 182 0.88 -19.90 -15.47
CA PRO A 182 2.21 -20.53 -15.35
C PRO A 182 2.80 -20.39 -13.93
N THR A 183 2.50 -19.30 -13.26
CA THR A 183 2.93 -19.07 -11.87
C THR A 183 2.15 -19.95 -10.89
N LEU A 184 0.85 -20.11 -11.10
CA LEU A 184 0.03 -21.01 -10.29
C LEU A 184 0.57 -22.43 -10.36
N THR A 185 0.86 -22.94 -11.57
CA THR A 185 1.48 -24.27 -11.78
C THR A 185 2.85 -24.39 -11.09
N MET A 186 3.69 -23.38 -11.21
CA MET A 186 4.98 -23.36 -10.51
C MET A 186 4.81 -23.42 -8.98
N MET A 187 3.83 -22.71 -8.44
CA MET A 187 3.51 -22.73 -7.00
C MET A 187 2.99 -24.13 -6.58
N GLU A 188 2.11 -24.74 -7.36
CA GLU A 188 1.57 -26.10 -7.12
C GLU A 188 2.68 -27.14 -7.02
N GLU A 189 3.63 -27.10 -7.97
CA GLU A 189 4.79 -27.99 -7.99
C GLU A 189 5.70 -27.75 -6.77
N MET A 190 6.00 -26.49 -6.47
CA MET A 190 6.88 -26.11 -5.37
C MET A 190 6.33 -26.53 -4.00
N ILE A 191 5.02 -26.42 -3.79
CA ILE A 191 4.38 -26.82 -2.53
C ILE A 191 3.97 -28.28 -2.49
N ASP A 192 4.19 -29.05 -3.57
CA ASP A 192 3.76 -30.44 -3.73
C ASP A 192 2.26 -30.63 -3.42
N MET A 193 1.44 -29.78 -4.03
CA MET A 193 0.02 -29.70 -3.74
C MET A 193 -0.75 -31.02 -3.96
N PRO A 194 -0.43 -31.85 -4.98
CA PRO A 194 -1.10 -33.15 -5.17
C PRO A 194 -0.93 -34.15 -4.02
N HIS A 195 0.13 -34.00 -3.21
CA HIS A 195 0.38 -34.87 -2.05
C HIS A 195 0.03 -34.20 -0.71
N SER A 196 -0.67 -33.10 -0.76
CA SER A 196 -1.06 -32.33 0.41
C SER A 196 -2.30 -32.92 1.12
N PRO A 197 -2.54 -32.56 2.40
CA PRO A 197 -3.80 -32.89 3.07
C PRO A 197 -5.06 -32.34 2.39
N ALA A 198 -4.94 -31.31 1.56
CA ALA A 198 -6.07 -30.76 0.81
C ALA A 198 -6.46 -31.64 -0.39
N ALA A 199 -5.53 -32.45 -0.91
CA ALA A 199 -5.79 -33.40 -1.99
C ALA A 199 -6.78 -34.51 -1.60
N GLU A 200 -6.94 -34.82 -0.30
CA GLU A 200 -7.97 -35.73 0.20
C GLU A 200 -9.39 -35.24 -0.10
N ASN A 201 -9.56 -33.94 -0.40
CA ASN A 201 -10.81 -33.32 -0.81
C ASN A 201 -10.72 -32.78 -2.25
N ASP A 202 -10.02 -33.48 -3.13
CA ASP A 202 -9.84 -33.16 -4.54
C ASP A 202 -9.18 -31.80 -4.83
N THR A 203 -8.56 -31.16 -3.85
CA THR A 203 -7.85 -29.89 -4.01
C THR A 203 -6.38 -30.16 -4.38
N THR A 204 -6.13 -30.43 -5.65
CA THR A 204 -4.81 -30.83 -6.18
C THR A 204 -4.14 -29.75 -7.05
N HIS A 205 -4.86 -28.68 -7.38
CA HIS A 205 -4.39 -27.56 -8.18
C HIS A 205 -5.14 -26.27 -7.80
N PHE A 206 -4.64 -25.12 -8.23
CA PHE A 206 -5.35 -23.85 -8.12
C PHE A 206 -6.30 -23.69 -9.32
N TRP A 207 -7.48 -23.12 -9.05
CA TRP A 207 -8.49 -22.83 -10.08
C TRP A 207 -9.05 -21.42 -9.90
N TYR A 208 -9.74 -20.89 -10.90
CA TYR A 208 -10.30 -19.55 -10.89
C TYR A 208 -11.59 -19.40 -11.70
N ASP A 209 -12.07 -20.47 -12.33
CA ASP A 209 -13.27 -20.49 -13.14
C ASP A 209 -14.56 -20.35 -12.33
N ASP A 210 -14.52 -20.65 -11.03
CA ASP A 210 -15.62 -20.49 -10.07
C ASP A 210 -15.62 -19.10 -9.38
N THR A 211 -14.79 -18.17 -9.81
CA THR A 211 -14.62 -16.86 -9.15
C THR A 211 -15.91 -16.05 -9.17
N GLN A 212 -16.32 -15.58 -7.99
CA GLN A 212 -17.46 -14.72 -7.76
C GLN A 212 -17.05 -13.47 -6.98
N PHE A 213 -17.57 -12.31 -7.40
CA PHE A 213 -17.38 -11.06 -6.69
C PHE A 213 -18.53 -10.81 -5.71
N LYS A 214 -18.19 -10.39 -4.50
CA LYS A 214 -19.13 -9.92 -3.49
C LYS A 214 -18.91 -8.44 -3.26
N LEU A 215 -19.83 -7.62 -3.78
CA LEU A 215 -19.80 -6.15 -3.71
C LEU A 215 -21.06 -5.69 -2.98
N GLU A 216 -21.02 -5.71 -1.65
CA GLU A 216 -22.18 -5.43 -0.80
C GLU A 216 -21.95 -4.20 0.07
N LYS A 217 -23.01 -3.41 0.28
CA LYS A 217 -22.98 -2.27 1.20
C LYS A 217 -22.60 -2.72 2.61
N GLY A 218 -21.71 -1.97 3.24
CA GLY A 218 -21.21 -2.24 4.59
C GLY A 218 -20.02 -3.20 4.63
N ASP A 219 -19.75 -3.94 3.54
CA ASP A 219 -18.66 -4.91 3.43
C ASP A 219 -17.50 -4.40 2.59
N GLU A 220 -16.31 -4.94 2.85
CA GLU A 220 -15.17 -4.85 1.92
C GLU A 220 -15.46 -5.66 0.66
N PRO A 221 -14.99 -5.23 -0.53
CA PRO A 221 -15.07 -6.05 -1.72
C PRO A 221 -14.35 -7.38 -1.49
N ARG A 222 -14.95 -8.47 -1.91
CA ARG A 222 -14.39 -9.82 -1.74
C ARG A 222 -14.52 -10.63 -3.01
N MET A 223 -13.56 -11.50 -3.21
CA MET A 223 -13.60 -12.57 -4.19
C MET A 223 -13.84 -13.90 -3.46
N LYS A 224 -14.66 -14.77 -4.04
CA LYS A 224 -14.85 -16.16 -3.63
C LYS A 224 -14.38 -17.07 -4.76
N GLY A 225 -14.03 -18.31 -4.41
CA GLY A 225 -13.55 -19.30 -5.37
C GLY A 225 -12.09 -19.66 -5.14
N GLY A 226 -11.58 -20.55 -6.00
CA GLY A 226 -10.25 -21.14 -5.86
C GLY A 226 -9.10 -20.13 -5.95
N TYR A 227 -9.27 -19.03 -6.69
CA TYR A 227 -8.24 -17.99 -6.77
C TYR A 227 -7.91 -17.34 -5.41
N THR A 228 -8.88 -17.30 -4.48
CA THR A 228 -8.65 -16.82 -3.12
C THR A 228 -7.62 -17.69 -2.37
N LEU A 229 -7.61 -19.00 -2.63
CA LEU A 229 -6.63 -19.91 -2.06
C LEU A 229 -5.23 -19.64 -2.64
N ALA A 230 -5.12 -19.47 -3.96
CA ALA A 230 -3.86 -19.14 -4.62
C ALA A 230 -3.28 -17.82 -4.08
N ASN A 231 -4.12 -16.78 -3.92
CA ASN A 231 -3.73 -15.51 -3.31
C ASN A 231 -3.22 -15.69 -1.86
N SER A 232 -3.88 -16.51 -1.06
CA SER A 232 -3.48 -16.76 0.34
C SER A 232 -2.13 -17.49 0.42
N VAL A 233 -1.86 -18.43 -0.49
CA VAL A 233 -0.57 -19.12 -0.61
C VAL A 233 0.52 -18.15 -1.06
N ALA A 234 0.25 -17.34 -2.08
CA ALA A 234 1.19 -16.33 -2.56
C ALA A 234 1.55 -15.32 -1.45
N ASP A 235 0.57 -14.83 -0.69
CA ASP A 235 0.79 -13.94 0.45
C ASP A 235 1.70 -14.59 1.51
N ALA A 236 1.43 -15.85 1.89
CA ALA A 236 2.22 -16.57 2.87
C ALA A 236 3.67 -16.79 2.40
N LEU A 237 3.88 -17.13 1.12
CA LEU A 237 5.20 -17.31 0.52
C LEU A 237 6.00 -16.01 0.48
N VAL A 238 5.39 -14.92 0.02
CA VAL A 238 6.04 -13.61 -0.08
C VAL A 238 6.44 -13.08 1.30
N LEU A 239 5.55 -13.19 2.28
CA LEU A 239 5.85 -12.80 3.66
C LEU A 239 6.99 -13.63 4.25
N GLN A 240 7.01 -14.95 3.99
CA GLN A 240 8.11 -15.82 4.39
C GLN A 240 9.43 -15.39 3.75
N CYS A 241 9.44 -15.05 2.45
CA CYS A 241 10.62 -14.57 1.74
C CYS A 241 11.19 -13.29 2.38
N TYR A 242 10.32 -12.37 2.79
CA TYR A 242 10.75 -11.15 3.49
C TYR A 242 11.26 -11.40 4.91
N GLU A 243 10.60 -12.30 5.67
CA GLU A 243 10.99 -12.59 7.05
C GLU A 243 12.23 -13.46 7.14
N SER A 244 12.40 -14.40 6.23
CA SER A 244 13.59 -15.24 6.13
C SER A 244 14.73 -14.50 5.42
N GLU A 245 15.94 -14.95 5.60
CA GLU A 245 17.12 -14.39 4.90
C GLU A 245 17.47 -15.22 3.65
N THR A 246 16.48 -15.91 3.10
CA THR A 246 16.66 -16.82 1.96
C THR A 246 15.60 -16.59 0.89
N MET A 247 16.00 -16.77 -0.35
CA MET A 247 15.11 -16.81 -1.51
C MET A 247 14.51 -18.20 -1.76
N ALA A 248 14.75 -19.17 -0.87
CA ALA A 248 14.24 -20.52 -1.00
C ALA A 248 12.90 -20.71 -0.29
N ALA A 249 12.02 -21.52 -0.88
CA ALA A 249 10.81 -22.02 -0.26
C ALA A 249 10.67 -23.52 -0.49
N PHE A 250 10.38 -24.28 0.56
CA PHE A 250 10.21 -25.75 0.53
C PHE A 250 11.36 -26.51 -0.19
N GLY A 251 12.60 -26.00 -0.06
CA GLY A 251 13.78 -26.59 -0.71
C GLY A 251 14.01 -26.16 -2.16
N HIS A 252 13.17 -25.30 -2.72
CA HIS A 252 13.34 -24.72 -4.05
C HIS A 252 13.99 -23.34 -3.94
N GLU A 253 15.14 -23.15 -4.59
CA GLU A 253 15.75 -21.84 -4.78
C GLU A 253 15.01 -21.11 -5.90
N LEU A 254 14.53 -19.89 -5.63
CA LEU A 254 13.80 -19.07 -6.59
C LEU A 254 14.58 -17.81 -6.94
N THR A 255 14.52 -17.41 -8.20
CA THR A 255 15.04 -16.13 -8.65
C THR A 255 14.12 -14.97 -8.20
N GLU A 256 14.66 -13.73 -8.17
CA GLU A 256 13.85 -12.54 -7.91
C GLU A 256 12.67 -12.42 -8.89
N GLU A 257 12.90 -12.76 -10.18
CA GLU A 257 11.83 -12.78 -11.18
C GLU A 257 10.70 -13.77 -10.85
N GLN A 258 11.04 -14.96 -10.35
CA GLN A 258 10.04 -15.95 -9.95
C GLN A 258 9.26 -15.47 -8.73
N TRP A 259 9.91 -14.85 -7.76
CA TRP A 259 9.25 -14.22 -6.63
C TRP A 259 8.33 -13.07 -7.05
N ARG A 260 8.75 -12.21 -7.98
CA ARG A 260 7.90 -11.15 -8.56
C ARG A 260 6.66 -11.74 -9.27
N LYS A 261 6.80 -12.87 -9.96
CA LYS A 261 5.66 -13.59 -10.54
C LYS A 261 4.68 -14.10 -9.48
N ILE A 262 5.17 -14.62 -8.34
CA ILE A 262 4.32 -15.02 -7.21
C ILE A 262 3.58 -13.78 -6.65
N CYS A 263 4.25 -12.64 -6.50
CA CYS A 263 3.59 -11.39 -6.11
C CYS A 263 2.50 -10.97 -7.12
N GLY A 264 2.69 -11.24 -8.42
CA GLY A 264 1.70 -10.98 -9.47
C GLY A 264 0.35 -11.66 -9.22
N VAL A 265 0.31 -12.79 -8.53
CA VAL A 265 -0.94 -13.46 -8.13
C VAL A 265 -1.74 -12.56 -7.16
N LYS A 266 -1.05 -11.93 -6.20
CA LYS A 266 -1.67 -10.98 -5.27
C LYS A 266 -2.12 -9.72 -5.99
N GLU A 267 -1.34 -9.22 -6.93
CA GLU A 267 -1.67 -8.00 -7.68
C GLU A 267 -2.91 -8.15 -8.53
N VAL A 268 -3.14 -9.33 -9.11
CA VAL A 268 -4.40 -9.64 -9.81
C VAL A 268 -5.57 -9.60 -8.83
N TYR A 269 -5.42 -10.21 -7.65
CA TYR A 269 -6.46 -10.23 -6.62
C TYR A 269 -6.81 -8.82 -6.14
N ASP A 270 -5.81 -8.05 -5.74
CA ASP A 270 -5.98 -6.70 -5.22
C ASP A 270 -6.46 -5.72 -6.32
N GLY A 271 -5.93 -5.88 -7.53
CA GLY A 271 -6.33 -5.09 -8.68
C GLY A 271 -7.82 -5.25 -9.00
N LEU A 272 -8.31 -6.47 -9.05
CA LEU A 272 -9.73 -6.76 -9.32
C LEU A 272 -10.67 -6.21 -8.23
N LEU A 273 -10.22 -6.11 -6.99
CA LEU A 273 -11.07 -5.68 -5.87
C LEU A 273 -11.00 -4.19 -5.57
N PHE A 274 -9.83 -3.54 -5.74
CA PHE A 274 -9.59 -2.21 -5.18
C PHE A 274 -9.26 -1.12 -6.21
N THR A 275 -9.09 -1.46 -7.52
CA THR A 275 -8.59 -0.49 -8.49
C THR A 275 -9.56 -0.12 -9.61
N SER A 276 -10.78 -0.67 -9.67
CA SER A 276 -11.81 -0.08 -10.52
C SER A 276 -12.16 1.31 -9.98
N HIS A 277 -12.26 2.31 -10.86
CA HIS A 277 -12.39 3.71 -10.44
C HIS A 277 -13.62 3.92 -9.54
N SER A 278 -14.77 3.41 -9.95
CA SER A 278 -16.00 3.52 -9.15
C SER A 278 -15.86 2.85 -7.78
N ALA A 279 -15.32 1.62 -7.71
CA ALA A 279 -15.08 0.98 -6.41
C ALA A 279 -14.12 1.82 -5.57
N ALA A 280 -13.00 2.25 -6.15
CA ALA A 280 -11.95 2.99 -5.47
C ALA A 280 -12.45 4.32 -4.87
N VAL A 281 -13.28 5.08 -5.58
CA VAL A 281 -13.89 6.32 -5.10
C VAL A 281 -14.69 6.07 -3.82
N ASN A 282 -15.48 5.01 -3.77
CA ASN A 282 -16.26 4.67 -2.57
C ASN A 282 -15.38 4.19 -1.40
N LEU A 283 -14.43 3.29 -1.71
CA LEU A 283 -13.56 2.67 -0.70
C LEU A 283 -12.56 3.64 -0.10
N ALA A 284 -12.03 4.57 -0.90
CA ALA A 284 -11.01 5.52 -0.47
C ALA A 284 -11.56 6.81 0.13
N TYR A 285 -12.84 7.12 -0.05
CA TYR A 285 -13.44 8.40 0.38
C TYR A 285 -13.03 8.82 1.80
N PRO A 286 -13.11 7.96 2.85
CA PRO A 286 -12.77 8.38 4.20
C PRO A 286 -11.29 8.77 4.35
N LEU A 287 -10.38 8.07 3.66
CA LEU A 287 -8.95 8.36 3.71
C LEU A 287 -8.57 9.56 2.84
N VAL A 288 -9.17 9.72 1.66
CA VAL A 288 -8.97 10.90 0.81
C VAL A 288 -9.43 12.15 1.56
N SER A 289 -10.60 12.11 2.20
CA SER A 289 -11.11 13.19 3.05
C SER A 289 -10.12 13.51 4.18
N ARG A 290 -9.59 12.46 4.86
CA ARG A 290 -8.64 12.65 5.95
C ARG A 290 -7.30 13.23 5.48
N ILE A 291 -6.74 12.75 4.38
CA ILE A 291 -5.50 13.30 3.81
C ILE A 291 -5.69 14.76 3.43
N ARG A 292 -6.83 15.09 2.80
CA ARG A 292 -7.17 16.46 2.42
C ARG A 292 -7.29 17.37 3.65
N GLU A 293 -7.96 16.91 4.70
CA GLU A 293 -8.06 17.63 5.98
C GLU A 293 -6.67 17.92 6.59
N GLU A 294 -5.78 16.94 6.58
CA GLU A 294 -4.43 17.12 7.12
C GLU A 294 -3.60 18.10 6.29
N LEU A 295 -3.63 18.04 4.96
CA LEU A 295 -2.93 18.98 4.07
C LEU A 295 -3.37 20.44 4.24
N HIS A 296 -4.55 20.67 4.81
CA HIS A 296 -5.09 21.99 5.15
C HIS A 296 -5.07 22.29 6.64
N HIS A 297 -4.55 21.40 7.49
CA HIS A 297 -4.55 21.60 8.93
C HIS A 297 -3.51 22.64 9.32
N GLU A 298 -3.97 23.80 9.81
CA GLU A 298 -3.08 24.88 10.23
C GLU A 298 -2.14 24.45 11.38
N GLY A 299 -0.85 24.68 11.22
CA GLY A 299 0.18 24.35 12.21
C GLY A 299 0.61 22.86 12.22
N ARG A 300 0.02 22.00 11.38
CA ARG A 300 0.47 20.63 11.20
C ARG A 300 1.79 20.63 10.43
N LYS A 301 2.76 19.86 10.90
CA LYS A 301 4.05 19.65 10.23
C LYS A 301 4.22 18.23 9.73
N PHE A 302 3.72 17.25 10.50
CA PHE A 302 3.89 15.86 10.13
C PHE A 302 2.67 15.02 10.51
N THR A 303 2.14 14.30 9.55
CA THR A 303 1.04 13.35 9.74
C THR A 303 1.47 11.96 9.26
N PHE A 304 1.27 10.93 10.09
CA PHE A 304 1.49 9.53 9.74
C PHE A 304 0.19 8.74 9.89
N LEU A 305 -0.38 8.35 8.77
CA LEU A 305 -1.57 7.49 8.68
C LEU A 305 -1.10 6.07 8.36
N CYS A 306 -1.52 5.07 9.14
CA CYS A 306 -1.09 3.69 8.91
C CYS A 306 -2.26 2.75 8.66
N GLY A 307 -2.28 2.15 7.48
CA GLY A 307 -3.28 1.21 7.00
C GLY A 307 -2.69 0.03 6.25
N HIS A 308 -3.27 -0.30 5.10
CA HIS A 308 -3.06 -1.52 4.35
C HIS A 308 -2.72 -1.21 2.88
N ASP A 309 -2.30 -2.25 2.14
CA ASP A 309 -2.13 -2.24 0.68
C ASP A 309 -3.41 -1.81 -0.07
N SER A 310 -4.56 -2.34 0.34
CA SER A 310 -5.87 -1.97 -0.21
C SER A 310 -6.18 -0.47 -0.10
N ASN A 311 -5.68 0.21 0.95
CA ASN A 311 -5.83 1.66 1.10
C ASN A 311 -4.98 2.41 0.06
N LEU A 312 -3.71 2.03 -0.14
CA LEU A 312 -2.85 2.63 -1.16
C LEU A 312 -3.42 2.37 -2.56
N ALA A 313 -3.88 1.14 -2.83
CA ALA A 313 -4.47 0.78 -4.12
C ALA A 313 -5.73 1.61 -4.42
N SER A 314 -6.67 1.71 -3.47
CA SER A 314 -7.91 2.46 -3.67
C SER A 314 -7.68 3.98 -3.74
N ILE A 315 -6.79 4.56 -2.93
CA ILE A 315 -6.39 5.99 -3.05
C ILE A 315 -5.79 6.24 -4.43
N GLY A 316 -4.87 5.37 -4.87
CA GLY A 316 -4.24 5.48 -6.18
C GLY A 316 -5.26 5.51 -7.32
N ALA A 317 -6.22 4.60 -7.33
CA ALA A 317 -7.24 4.54 -8.36
C ALA A 317 -8.27 5.69 -8.27
N ALA A 318 -8.70 6.08 -7.06
CA ALA A 318 -9.64 7.17 -6.86
C ALA A 318 -9.07 8.53 -7.29
N LEU A 319 -7.81 8.79 -7.00
CA LEU A 319 -7.12 10.03 -7.35
C LEU A 319 -6.42 9.96 -8.72
N ARG A 320 -6.53 8.84 -9.44
CA ARG A 320 -5.87 8.57 -10.73
C ARG A 320 -4.35 8.78 -10.65
N LEU A 321 -3.75 8.20 -9.59
CA LEU A 321 -2.30 8.22 -9.40
C LEU A 321 -1.64 7.10 -10.20
N HIS A 322 -0.52 7.40 -10.82
CA HIS A 322 0.35 6.42 -11.45
C HIS A 322 1.50 6.09 -10.51
N TYR A 323 1.37 4.97 -9.79
CA TYR A 323 2.49 4.41 -9.06
C TYR A 323 3.56 3.94 -10.06
N PRO A 324 4.82 4.30 -9.87
CA PRO A 324 5.91 3.76 -10.68
C PRO A 324 6.02 2.25 -10.46
N GLU A 325 6.50 1.53 -11.47
CA GLU A 325 6.94 0.15 -11.27
C GLU A 325 8.10 0.15 -10.28
N THR A 326 7.97 -0.63 -9.20
CA THR A 326 8.96 -0.63 -8.12
C THR A 326 10.25 -1.33 -8.55
N GLU A 327 11.37 -0.69 -8.30
CA GLU A 327 12.69 -1.22 -8.56
C GLU A 327 13.18 -2.04 -7.36
N HIS A 328 13.81 -3.19 -7.61
CA HIS A 328 14.39 -4.04 -6.57
C HIS A 328 13.43 -4.46 -5.43
N ALA A 329 12.13 -4.47 -5.71
CA ALA A 329 11.09 -4.99 -4.83
C ALA A 329 10.40 -6.19 -5.49
N LEU A 330 9.80 -7.07 -4.67
CA LEU A 330 9.04 -8.20 -5.19
C LEU A 330 7.63 -7.78 -5.62
N GLU A 331 6.99 -6.90 -4.85
CA GLU A 331 5.66 -6.36 -5.13
C GLU A 331 5.78 -5.12 -6.04
N LEU A 332 5.04 -5.09 -7.14
CA LEU A 332 5.26 -4.14 -8.24
C LEU A 332 4.70 -2.72 -8.00
N ARG A 333 3.79 -2.51 -7.06
CA ARG A 333 3.12 -1.22 -6.88
C ARG A 333 3.21 -0.64 -5.48
N THR A 334 2.86 -1.44 -4.48
CA THR A 334 2.77 -0.99 -3.08
C THR A 334 3.48 -1.97 -2.16
N PRO A 335 4.84 -2.06 -2.22
CA PRO A 335 5.62 -3.02 -1.44
C PRO A 335 5.28 -2.99 0.05
N ILE A 336 5.54 -4.10 0.74
CA ILE A 336 5.37 -4.17 2.19
C ILE A 336 6.09 -3.00 2.88
N GLY A 337 5.42 -2.34 3.82
CA GLY A 337 5.96 -1.16 4.50
C GLY A 337 6.09 0.10 3.63
N SER A 338 5.58 0.10 2.38
CA SER A 338 5.63 1.30 1.52
C SER A 338 4.76 2.44 2.04
N LYS A 339 5.12 3.63 1.64
CA LYS A 339 4.50 4.88 2.07
C LYS A 339 4.24 5.78 0.88
N LEU A 340 2.99 6.21 0.70
CA LEU A 340 2.65 7.32 -0.17
C LEU A 340 2.87 8.61 0.63
N VAL A 341 3.81 9.42 0.20
CA VAL A 341 4.27 10.63 0.90
C VAL A 341 3.86 11.85 0.11
N PHE A 342 3.16 12.76 0.77
CA PHE A 342 2.82 14.09 0.27
C PHE A 342 3.73 15.10 0.97
N GLU A 343 4.58 15.77 0.20
CA GLU A 343 5.48 16.83 0.68
C GLU A 343 4.90 18.18 0.28
N LYS A 344 4.41 18.94 1.23
CA LYS A 344 3.88 20.28 1.00
C LYS A 344 5.01 21.32 1.04
N TRP A 345 5.21 22.00 -0.06
CA TRP A 345 6.25 23.02 -0.24
C TRP A 345 5.63 24.39 -0.50
N SER A 346 6.33 25.47 -0.14
CA SER A 346 5.93 26.84 -0.47
C SER A 346 7.12 27.65 -1.01
N ASP A 347 6.85 28.49 -2.03
CA ASP A 347 7.79 29.50 -2.51
C ASP A 347 7.59 30.87 -1.84
N GLY A 348 6.73 30.94 -0.84
CA GLY A 348 6.34 32.17 -0.14
C GLY A 348 5.11 32.87 -0.72
N THR A 349 4.64 32.46 -1.89
CA THR A 349 3.43 32.97 -2.57
C THR A 349 2.42 31.87 -2.84
N GLU A 350 2.89 30.71 -3.27
CA GLU A 350 2.09 29.57 -3.70
C GLU A 350 2.49 28.33 -2.93
N GLU A 351 1.56 27.40 -2.80
CA GLU A 351 1.81 26.10 -2.22
C GLU A 351 1.84 25.01 -3.30
N TYR A 352 2.75 24.07 -3.12
CA TYR A 352 3.01 22.98 -4.03
C TYR A 352 3.04 21.65 -3.28
N VAL A 353 2.91 20.56 -4.00
CA VAL A 353 3.04 19.21 -3.45
C VAL A 353 3.92 18.34 -4.36
N ALA A 354 4.87 17.63 -3.75
CA ALA A 354 5.50 16.47 -4.35
C ALA A 354 4.86 15.22 -3.78
N MET A 355 4.64 14.21 -4.64
CA MET A 355 4.17 12.90 -4.17
C MET A 355 5.20 11.84 -4.51
N ASN A 356 5.54 11.03 -3.50
CA ASN A 356 6.53 9.98 -3.65
C ASN A 356 6.03 8.66 -3.04
N LEU A 357 6.37 7.55 -3.70
CA LEU A 357 6.30 6.22 -3.11
C LEU A 357 7.66 5.92 -2.47
N VAL A 358 7.67 5.74 -1.15
CA VAL A 358 8.89 5.45 -0.37
C VAL A 358 8.81 4.02 0.17
N TYR A 359 9.83 3.20 -0.09
CA TYR A 359 9.87 1.80 0.34
C TYR A 359 11.31 1.29 0.49
N GLN A 360 11.50 0.25 1.28
CA GLN A 360 12.75 -0.50 1.35
C GLN A 360 12.78 -1.55 0.24
N ASN A 361 13.90 -1.67 -0.46
CA ASN A 361 14.09 -2.72 -1.46
C ASN A 361 14.29 -4.09 -0.79
N LEU A 362 14.27 -5.17 -1.59
CA LEU A 362 14.37 -6.53 -1.08
C LEU A 362 15.62 -6.76 -0.19
N SER A 363 16.78 -6.27 -0.63
CA SER A 363 18.01 -6.44 0.12
C SER A 363 18.01 -5.67 1.45
N GLN A 364 17.39 -4.50 1.49
CA GLN A 364 17.20 -3.72 2.72
C GLN A 364 16.24 -4.42 3.69
N LEU A 365 15.13 -4.99 3.18
CA LEU A 365 14.16 -5.73 3.99
C LEU A 365 14.82 -6.98 4.62
N GLN A 366 15.48 -7.80 3.82
CA GLN A 366 16.13 -9.03 4.30
C GLN A 366 17.37 -8.74 5.17
N GLY A 367 18.15 -7.73 4.83
CA GLY A 367 19.35 -7.32 5.55
C GLY A 367 19.09 -6.49 6.80
N ARG A 368 17.88 -5.99 7.02
CA ARG A 368 17.58 -5.01 8.10
C ARG A 368 18.57 -3.85 8.06
N THR A 369 18.71 -3.29 6.86
CA THR A 369 19.73 -2.30 6.56
C THR A 369 19.48 -1.00 7.32
N LEU A 370 20.49 -0.49 8.01
CA LEU A 370 20.46 0.83 8.61
C LEU A 370 20.38 1.90 7.52
N LEU A 371 19.24 2.59 7.46
CA LEU A 371 19.01 3.62 6.46
C LEU A 371 19.72 4.93 6.79
N SER A 372 20.27 5.57 5.77
CA SER A 372 20.99 6.84 5.86
C SER A 372 20.87 7.63 4.56
N ALA A 373 21.46 8.83 4.51
CA ALA A 373 21.56 9.60 3.29
C ALA A 373 22.40 8.89 2.20
N ASP A 374 23.38 8.06 2.60
CA ASP A 374 24.22 7.29 1.69
C ASP A 374 23.60 5.95 1.29
N VAL A 375 22.70 5.43 2.13
CA VAL A 375 21.94 4.19 1.89
C VAL A 375 20.45 4.47 2.14
N PRO A 376 19.81 5.27 1.27
CA PRO A 376 18.41 5.66 1.44
C PRO A 376 17.47 4.51 1.10
N PRO A 377 16.20 4.57 1.54
CA PRO A 377 15.16 3.76 0.93
C PRO A 377 14.95 4.18 -0.52
N MET A 378 14.21 3.40 -1.28
CA MET A 378 13.75 3.82 -2.59
C MET A 378 12.74 4.96 -2.44
N VAL A 379 12.91 6.02 -3.23
CA VAL A 379 11.97 7.16 -3.30
C VAL A 379 11.65 7.40 -4.76
N MET A 380 10.44 7.11 -5.15
CA MET A 380 10.02 7.17 -6.55
C MET A 380 8.85 8.15 -6.71
N PRO A 381 8.95 9.11 -7.64
CA PRO A 381 7.88 10.08 -7.84
C PRO A 381 6.59 9.39 -8.33
N VAL A 382 5.46 9.83 -7.78
CA VAL A 382 4.12 9.39 -8.17
C VAL A 382 3.51 10.47 -9.07
N ALA A 383 3.09 10.08 -10.27
CA ALA A 383 2.43 10.99 -11.20
C ALA A 383 0.92 11.03 -10.98
N ILE A 384 0.29 12.15 -11.33
CA ILE A 384 -1.17 12.32 -11.32
C ILE A 384 -1.64 12.41 -12.76
N ASP A 385 -2.57 11.55 -13.15
CA ASP A 385 -3.10 11.55 -14.52
C ASP A 385 -3.81 12.88 -14.85
N GLY A 386 -3.47 13.45 -15.98
CA GLY A 386 -4.03 14.72 -16.45
C GLY A 386 -3.48 15.98 -15.75
N LEU A 387 -2.54 15.86 -14.81
CA LEU A 387 -1.82 16.98 -14.21
C LEU A 387 -0.34 16.97 -14.60
N ASN A 388 0.26 18.15 -14.73
CA ASN A 388 1.68 18.29 -15.06
C ASN A 388 2.41 18.98 -13.91
N PRO A 389 3.50 18.38 -13.41
CA PRO A 389 4.36 19.07 -12.44
C PRO A 389 5.13 20.21 -13.11
N ASN A 390 5.59 21.17 -12.31
CA ASN A 390 6.52 22.20 -12.76
C ASN A 390 7.92 21.61 -13.07
N ALA A 391 8.86 22.45 -13.48
CA ALA A 391 10.22 22.03 -13.84
C ALA A 391 11.00 21.42 -12.66
N ASP A 392 10.59 21.69 -11.42
CA ASP A 392 11.19 21.17 -10.19
C ASP A 392 10.46 19.89 -9.68
N GLY A 393 9.49 19.36 -10.46
CA GLY A 393 8.73 18.14 -10.16
C GLY A 393 7.58 18.31 -9.17
N LEU A 394 7.13 19.55 -8.95
CA LEU A 394 6.07 19.87 -7.99
C LEU A 394 4.74 20.16 -8.71
N TYR A 395 3.64 19.62 -8.21
CA TYR A 395 2.28 19.99 -8.58
C TYR A 395 1.83 21.19 -7.75
N ARG A 396 0.92 22.02 -8.26
CA ARG A 396 0.23 23.00 -7.41
C ARG A 396 -0.63 22.27 -6.40
N LEU A 397 -0.64 22.72 -5.16
CA LEU A 397 -1.51 22.13 -4.12
C LEU A 397 -2.98 22.25 -4.50
N ASP A 398 -3.40 23.37 -5.09
CA ASP A 398 -4.76 23.60 -5.57
C ASP A 398 -5.20 22.56 -6.62
N ASP A 399 -4.30 22.10 -7.49
CA ASP A 399 -4.61 21.10 -8.52
C ASP A 399 -4.84 19.71 -7.88
N LEU A 400 -4.03 19.34 -6.89
CA LEU A 400 -4.24 18.12 -6.11
C LEU A 400 -5.54 18.23 -5.28
N ASP A 401 -5.79 19.36 -4.64
CA ASP A 401 -7.02 19.60 -3.87
C ASP A 401 -8.26 19.50 -4.76
N ALA A 402 -8.22 20.06 -5.96
CA ALA A 402 -9.29 19.91 -6.94
C ALA A 402 -9.52 18.45 -7.35
N ARG A 403 -8.44 17.65 -7.52
CA ARG A 403 -8.54 16.21 -7.81
C ARG A 403 -9.16 15.45 -6.63
N MET A 404 -8.80 15.77 -5.39
CA MET A 404 -9.42 15.16 -4.20
C MET A 404 -10.90 15.56 -4.10
N ALA A 405 -11.22 16.83 -4.35
CA ALA A 405 -12.60 17.32 -4.37
C ALA A 405 -13.45 16.64 -5.47
N GLU A 406 -12.88 16.40 -6.67
CA GLU A 406 -13.53 15.65 -7.75
C GLU A 406 -13.90 14.23 -7.27
N ALA A 407 -12.96 13.48 -6.73
CA ALA A 407 -13.22 12.13 -6.20
C ALA A 407 -14.25 12.13 -5.06
N MET A 408 -14.21 13.12 -4.18
CA MET A 408 -15.21 13.30 -3.11
C MET A 408 -16.60 13.61 -3.68
N ALA A 409 -16.70 14.45 -4.71
CA ALA A 409 -17.96 14.78 -5.36
C ALA A 409 -18.54 13.57 -6.11
N GLU A 410 -17.70 12.75 -6.76
CA GLU A 410 -18.13 11.50 -7.37
C GLU A 410 -18.73 10.54 -6.31
N TYR A 411 -18.10 10.42 -5.14
CA TYR A 411 -18.67 9.65 -4.02
C TYR A 411 -19.99 10.22 -3.52
N GLU A 412 -20.10 11.54 -3.34
CA GLU A 412 -21.33 12.18 -2.87
C GLU A 412 -22.51 11.96 -3.83
N ALA A 413 -22.22 11.91 -5.12
CA ALA A 413 -23.20 11.66 -6.19
C ALA A 413 -23.72 10.22 -6.26
N ILE A 414 -23.10 9.26 -5.54
CA ILE A 414 -23.60 7.88 -5.49
C ILE A 414 -24.93 7.86 -4.77
N GLU A 415 -25.99 7.51 -5.51
CA GLU A 415 -27.31 7.24 -4.93
C GLU A 415 -27.23 5.95 -4.08
N ASP A 416 -27.69 6.03 -2.84
CA ASP A 416 -27.70 4.90 -1.93
C ASP A 416 -29.03 4.16 -2.00
N GLU A 417 -29.01 2.84 -1.77
CA GLU A 417 -30.24 2.08 -1.60
C GLU A 417 -31.05 2.71 -0.46
N THR A 418 -32.26 3.13 -0.76
CA THR A 418 -33.19 3.57 0.26
C THR A 418 -33.43 2.38 1.19
N THR A 419 -32.93 2.44 2.41
CA THR A 419 -33.32 1.47 3.44
C THR A 419 -34.85 1.61 3.56
N ALA A 420 -35.57 0.63 3.02
CA ALA A 420 -36.99 0.51 3.32
C ALA A 420 -37.08 0.46 4.85
N VAL A 421 -37.58 1.53 5.45
CA VAL A 421 -37.93 1.54 6.87
C VAL A 421 -39.11 0.60 7.01
N GLU A 422 -38.82 -0.66 7.45
CA GLU A 422 -39.87 -1.54 7.95
C GLU A 422 -40.37 -1.09 9.33
#